data_5e2228383e64c70003a7fb313a20abaa
#
_entry.id   5e2228383e64c70003a7fb313a20abaa
#
_cell.length_a   1.000
_cell.length_b   1.000
_cell.length_c   1.000
_cell.angle_alpha   90.00
_cell.angle_beta   90.00
_cell.angle_gamma   90.00
#
_symmetry.space_group_name_H-M   'P 1'
#
loop_
_entity.id
_entity.type
_entity.pdbx_description
1 polymer ?
#
loop_
_entity_poly.entity_id
_entity_poly.type
_entity_poly.pdbx_seq_one_letter_code
_entity_poly.pdbx_strand_id
1 'polypeptide(L)'
;MRKKIRIFGLLVVLLVVAIPLAAAWVSSYLHQPLPLSEPEVVEVPRGAGLSRVLLGLKKQGLLGDGYPAEFRRLGARLYSSLTDMDGRMHVGEYRLQPGDSLLSLLEKMDRGEVIQRSLTLVEGWNFRELRVRLAAQDTLTHTLDSLTDDQIMEKLGRPGQHPEGWFAPETYFYTRGTSDLTLLRRALERQEALLEEAWSQRDDDLPIDSPYEALIL
;
A
#
# COMPACT_ATOMS: atom_id res chain seq x y z
N MET A 1 11.19 53.14 -28.59
CA MET A 1 10.46 51.87 -28.71
C MET A 1 11.38 50.68 -29.04
N ARG A 2 12.21 50.71 -30.04
CA ARG A 2 13.07 49.57 -30.50
C ARG A 2 14.04 49.03 -29.44
N LYS A 3 14.65 49.85 -28.54
CA LYS A 3 15.50 49.39 -27.45
C LYS A 3 14.74 48.60 -26.40
N LYS A 4 13.52 49.01 -26.01
CA LYS A 4 12.69 48.30 -25.01
C LYS A 4 12.25 46.94 -25.55
N ILE A 5 11.92 46.83 -26.84
CA ILE A 5 11.56 45.54 -27.48
C ILE A 5 12.76 44.58 -27.52
N ARG A 6 13.96 45.06 -27.79
CA ARG A 6 15.20 44.23 -27.79
C ARG A 6 15.54 43.74 -26.40
N ILE A 7 15.39 44.59 -25.36
CA ILE A 7 15.63 44.20 -23.96
C ILE A 7 14.57 43.17 -23.51
N PHE A 8 13.29 43.37 -23.87
CA PHE A 8 12.23 42.42 -23.59
C PHE A 8 12.48 41.07 -24.29
N GLY A 9 12.86 41.06 -25.56
CA GLY A 9 13.21 39.84 -26.28
C GLY A 9 14.40 39.10 -25.65
N LEU A 10 15.44 39.84 -25.22
CA LEU A 10 16.59 39.27 -24.54
C LEU A 10 16.19 38.60 -23.17
N LEU A 11 15.31 39.29 -22.42
CA LEU A 11 14.78 38.75 -21.15
C LEU A 11 13.96 37.47 -21.36
N VAL A 12 13.12 37.44 -22.40
CA VAL A 12 12.33 36.24 -22.74
C VAL A 12 13.26 35.09 -23.11
N VAL A 13 14.26 35.30 -23.94
CA VAL A 13 15.25 34.26 -24.29
C VAL A 13 16.02 33.79 -23.08
N LEU A 14 16.43 34.70 -22.20
CA LEU A 14 17.12 34.32 -20.94
C LEU A 14 16.22 33.47 -20.04
N LEU A 15 14.95 33.80 -19.89
CA LEU A 15 13.99 33.02 -19.12
C LEU A 15 13.75 31.64 -19.75
N VAL A 16 13.61 31.55 -21.05
CA VAL A 16 13.40 30.28 -21.78
C VAL A 16 14.58 29.32 -21.61
N VAL A 17 15.80 29.87 -21.43
CA VAL A 17 16.99 29.02 -21.18
C VAL A 17 17.20 28.76 -19.68
N ALA A 18 17.01 29.78 -18.83
CA ALA A 18 17.29 29.68 -17.40
C ALA A 18 16.30 28.74 -16.66
N ILE A 19 15.02 28.77 -17.02
CA ILE A 19 13.99 27.94 -16.40
C ILE A 19 14.27 26.42 -16.57
N PRO A 20 14.49 25.88 -17.78
CA PRO A 20 14.80 24.48 -17.97
C PRO A 20 16.14 24.07 -17.34
N LEU A 21 17.14 24.94 -17.35
CA LEU A 21 18.41 24.69 -16.67
C LEU A 21 18.23 24.60 -15.15
N ALA A 22 17.45 25.49 -14.56
CA ALA A 22 17.13 25.45 -13.13
C ALA A 22 16.30 24.21 -12.80
N ALA A 23 15.33 23.85 -13.61
CA ALA A 23 14.53 22.65 -13.46
C ALA A 23 15.41 21.38 -13.55
N ALA A 24 16.29 21.28 -14.52
CA ALA A 24 17.23 20.17 -14.66
C ALA A 24 18.19 20.09 -13.47
N TRP A 25 18.67 21.22 -12.97
CA TRP A 25 19.52 21.28 -11.80
C TRP A 25 18.80 20.82 -10.53
N VAL A 26 17.58 21.30 -10.28
CA VAL A 26 16.76 20.83 -9.14
C VAL A 26 16.42 19.34 -9.29
N SER A 27 16.08 18.87 -10.48
CA SER A 27 15.77 17.47 -10.71
C SER A 27 16.98 16.56 -10.46
N SER A 28 18.21 17.05 -10.65
CA SER A 28 19.41 16.26 -10.35
C SER A 28 19.50 15.85 -8.89
N TYR A 29 18.96 16.65 -7.96
CA TYR A 29 18.89 16.30 -6.54
C TYR A 29 17.90 15.14 -6.25
N LEU A 30 16.88 14.94 -7.08
CA LEU A 30 15.97 13.81 -6.95
C LEU A 30 16.64 12.46 -7.28
N HIS A 31 17.62 12.49 -8.18
CA HIS A 31 18.37 11.30 -8.61
C HIS A 31 19.56 10.97 -7.69
N GLN A 32 19.99 11.91 -6.84
CA GLN A 32 21.08 11.66 -5.91
C GLN A 32 20.65 10.62 -4.86
N PRO A 33 21.54 9.66 -4.54
CA PRO A 33 21.30 8.70 -3.47
C PRO A 33 20.92 9.38 -2.16
N LEU A 34 19.99 8.80 -1.45
CA LEU A 34 19.65 9.19 -0.08
C LEU A 34 20.81 8.77 0.86
N PRO A 35 21.02 9.49 1.97
CA PRO A 35 22.10 9.22 2.92
C PRO A 35 21.79 7.98 3.77
N LEU A 36 21.65 6.83 3.12
CA LEU A 36 21.33 5.56 3.76
C LEU A 36 22.58 4.70 3.86
N SER A 37 22.92 4.27 5.07
CA SER A 37 23.98 3.26 5.32
C SER A 37 23.43 1.83 5.35
N GLU A 38 22.17 1.69 5.76
CA GLU A 38 21.45 0.41 5.88
C GLU A 38 20.05 0.53 5.26
N PRO A 39 19.38 -0.61 4.94
CA PRO A 39 18.01 -0.56 4.48
C PRO A 39 17.07 0.05 5.52
N GLU A 40 16.24 1.00 5.09
CA GLU A 40 15.27 1.70 5.92
C GLU A 40 13.84 1.47 5.43
N VAL A 41 12.89 1.53 6.35
CA VAL A 41 11.46 1.41 6.03
C VAL A 41 10.78 2.75 6.24
N VAL A 42 10.17 3.24 5.19
CA VAL A 42 9.39 4.49 5.19
C VAL A 42 7.91 4.15 5.15
N GLU A 43 7.15 4.66 6.12
CA GLU A 43 5.71 4.48 6.18
C GLU A 43 5.00 5.69 5.56
N VAL A 44 4.05 5.40 4.66
CA VAL A 44 3.11 6.35 4.08
C VAL A 44 1.74 6.09 4.70
N PRO A 45 1.31 6.90 5.69
CA PRO A 45 0.04 6.70 6.36
C PRO A 45 -1.15 7.06 5.47
N ARG A 46 -2.32 6.52 5.78
CA ARG A 46 -3.56 6.80 5.05
C ARG A 46 -3.87 8.29 5.04
N GLY A 47 -4.20 8.82 3.86
CA GLY A 47 -4.52 10.24 3.65
C GLY A 47 -3.31 11.18 3.79
N ALA A 48 -2.09 10.66 3.77
CA ALA A 48 -0.90 11.50 3.71
C ALA A 48 -0.63 11.94 2.26
N GLY A 49 -0.69 13.24 2.01
CA GLY A 49 -0.13 13.81 0.78
C GLY A 49 1.41 13.87 0.84
N LEU A 50 2.03 14.12 -0.31
CA LEU A 50 3.49 14.19 -0.47
C LEU A 50 4.18 15.08 0.58
N SER A 51 3.58 16.21 0.93
CA SER A 51 4.16 17.12 1.93
C SER A 51 4.36 16.48 3.30
N ARG A 52 3.45 15.61 3.73
CA ARG A 52 3.55 14.85 4.98
C ARG A 52 4.64 13.79 4.90
N VAL A 53 4.72 13.09 3.78
CA VAL A 53 5.78 12.09 3.52
C VAL A 53 7.17 12.76 3.58
N LEU A 54 7.36 13.86 2.86
CA LEU A 54 8.61 14.62 2.85
C LEU A 54 8.98 15.14 4.25
N LEU A 55 8.01 15.54 5.06
CA LEU A 55 8.24 15.93 6.43
C LEU A 55 8.70 14.74 7.30
N GLY A 56 8.10 13.58 7.11
CA GLY A 56 8.51 12.33 7.76
C GLY A 56 9.95 11.96 7.43
N LEU A 57 10.29 11.95 6.15
CA LEU A 57 11.65 11.69 5.65
C LEU A 57 12.69 12.68 6.24
N LYS A 58 12.32 13.98 6.33
CA LYS A 58 13.19 14.99 6.95
C LYS A 58 13.42 14.71 8.43
N LYS A 59 12.37 14.36 9.19
CA LYS A 59 12.49 14.02 10.62
C LYS A 59 13.37 12.80 10.89
N GLN A 60 13.36 11.84 9.96
CA GLN A 60 14.20 10.64 9.99
C GLN A 60 15.64 10.89 9.48
N GLY A 61 15.96 12.13 9.03
CA GLY A 61 17.28 12.46 8.47
C GLY A 61 17.51 11.91 7.03
N LEU A 62 16.52 11.26 6.44
CA LEU A 62 16.64 10.56 5.14
C LEU A 62 16.81 11.51 3.94
N LEU A 63 16.46 12.78 4.10
CA LEU A 63 16.67 13.79 3.05
C LEU A 63 18.07 14.41 3.11
N GLY A 64 18.85 14.11 4.15
CA GLY A 64 20.10 14.80 4.46
C GLY A 64 19.85 16.20 5.05
N ASP A 65 20.93 16.99 5.17
CA ASP A 65 20.90 18.31 5.78
C ASP A 65 21.18 19.44 4.77
N GLY A 66 20.82 20.66 5.15
CA GLY A 66 21.14 21.87 4.41
C GLY A 66 20.45 22.02 3.06
N TYR A 67 21.12 22.68 2.12
CA TYR A 67 20.60 22.98 0.78
C TYR A 67 20.16 21.72 -0.01
N PRO A 68 20.90 20.59 -0.02
CA PRO A 68 20.47 19.40 -0.75
C PRO A 68 19.09 18.90 -0.32
N ALA A 69 18.77 18.92 0.98
CA ALA A 69 17.46 18.52 1.48
C ALA A 69 16.34 19.43 0.97
N GLU A 70 16.57 20.74 0.93
CA GLU A 70 15.56 21.69 0.43
C GLU A 70 15.35 21.56 -1.08
N PHE A 71 16.41 21.31 -1.87
CA PHE A 71 16.29 21.07 -3.31
C PHE A 71 15.62 19.73 -3.61
N ARG A 72 15.88 18.67 -2.84
CA ARG A 72 15.13 17.41 -2.93
C ARG A 72 13.64 17.65 -2.70
N ARG A 73 13.27 18.40 -1.66
CA ARG A 73 11.86 18.72 -1.35
C ARG A 73 11.21 19.55 -2.46
N LEU A 74 11.90 20.56 -2.98
CA LEU A 74 11.41 21.37 -4.09
C LEU A 74 11.24 20.53 -5.34
N GLY A 75 12.23 19.73 -5.69
CA GLY A 75 12.17 18.82 -6.83
C GLY A 75 11.03 17.82 -6.74
N ALA A 76 10.82 17.20 -5.55
CA ALA A 76 9.72 16.27 -5.31
C ALA A 76 8.33 16.94 -5.51
N ARG A 77 8.16 18.19 -5.05
CA ARG A 77 6.91 18.95 -5.27
C ARG A 77 6.69 19.26 -6.74
N LEU A 78 7.73 19.69 -7.44
CA LEU A 78 7.65 19.95 -8.88
C LEU A 78 7.33 18.67 -9.66
N TYR A 79 7.99 17.58 -9.35
CA TYR A 79 7.72 16.26 -9.93
C TYR A 79 6.28 15.84 -9.71
N SER A 80 5.79 15.91 -8.47
CA SER A 80 4.41 15.57 -8.12
C SER A 80 3.39 16.43 -8.86
N SER A 81 3.64 17.74 -8.96
CA SER A 81 2.77 18.66 -9.68
C SER A 81 2.71 18.41 -11.20
N LEU A 82 3.81 17.93 -11.79
CA LEU A 82 3.88 17.62 -13.22
C LEU A 82 3.30 16.25 -13.57
N THR A 83 3.30 15.33 -12.62
CA THR A 83 2.90 13.92 -12.83
C THR A 83 1.56 13.56 -12.20
N ASP A 84 0.90 14.51 -11.51
CA ASP A 84 -0.34 14.30 -10.73
C ASP A 84 -0.21 13.12 -9.72
N MET A 85 0.95 13.03 -9.11
CA MET A 85 1.30 11.92 -8.25
C MET A 85 0.55 11.91 -6.92
N ASP A 86 0.18 13.08 -6.37
CA ASP A 86 -0.48 13.19 -5.06
C ASP A 86 -1.77 12.34 -4.97
N GLY A 87 -2.50 12.17 -6.09
CA GLY A 87 -3.70 11.35 -6.16
C GLY A 87 -3.44 9.84 -6.34
N ARG A 88 -2.21 9.46 -6.69
CA ARG A 88 -1.85 8.06 -7.03
C ARG A 88 -0.94 7.38 -6.03
N MET A 89 -0.47 8.10 -5.01
CA MET A 89 0.40 7.52 -3.99
C MET A 89 -0.32 6.43 -3.21
N HIS A 90 0.24 5.23 -3.25
CA HIS A 90 -0.27 4.11 -2.48
C HIS A 90 0.18 4.19 -1.01
N VAL A 91 -0.75 3.88 -0.13
CA VAL A 91 -0.52 3.80 1.32
C VAL A 91 0.23 2.52 1.65
N GLY A 92 1.19 2.58 2.57
CA GLY A 92 1.91 1.40 3.01
C GLY A 92 3.34 1.68 3.43
N GLU A 93 4.11 0.62 3.60
CA GLU A 93 5.52 0.67 3.95
C GLU A 93 6.38 0.42 2.72
N TYR A 94 7.40 1.23 2.54
CA TYR A 94 8.34 1.15 1.44
C TYR A 94 9.73 0.87 1.95
N ARG A 95 10.40 -0.12 1.37
CA ARG A 95 11.79 -0.40 1.68
C ARG A 95 12.70 0.44 0.81
N LEU A 96 13.55 1.22 1.45
CA LEU A 96 14.67 1.93 0.84
C LEU A 96 15.96 1.14 1.09
N GLN A 97 16.80 1.08 0.07
CA GLN A 97 18.13 0.46 0.14
C GLN A 97 19.21 1.53 -0.05
N PRO A 98 20.44 1.30 0.44
CA PRO A 98 21.57 2.14 0.08
C PRO A 98 21.70 2.27 -1.44
N GLY A 99 21.76 3.52 -1.91
CA GLY A 99 21.75 3.85 -3.35
C GLY A 99 20.38 4.27 -3.89
N ASP A 100 19.27 4.03 -3.18
CA ASP A 100 17.96 4.57 -3.55
C ASP A 100 17.97 6.10 -3.49
N SER A 101 17.27 6.73 -4.41
CA SER A 101 17.06 8.17 -4.48
C SER A 101 15.66 8.56 -4.04
N LEU A 102 15.43 9.88 -3.84
CA LEU A 102 14.07 10.34 -3.57
C LEU A 102 13.13 10.06 -4.76
N LEU A 103 13.62 10.15 -5.98
CA LEU A 103 12.84 9.81 -7.17
C LEU A 103 12.44 8.33 -7.17
N SER A 104 13.37 7.41 -6.88
CA SER A 104 13.03 5.98 -6.82
C SER A 104 11.96 5.66 -5.77
N LEU A 105 11.99 6.36 -4.63
CA LEU A 105 10.92 6.24 -3.63
C LEU A 105 9.58 6.73 -4.16
N LEU A 106 9.55 7.90 -4.82
CA LEU A 106 8.33 8.43 -5.41
C LEU A 106 7.75 7.48 -6.48
N GLU A 107 8.59 6.91 -7.31
CA GLU A 107 8.18 5.91 -8.30
C GLU A 107 7.66 4.61 -7.67
N LYS A 108 8.29 4.12 -6.59
CA LYS A 108 7.78 2.99 -5.81
C LYS A 108 6.38 3.28 -5.24
N MET A 109 6.15 4.53 -4.77
CA MET A 109 4.84 4.97 -4.26
C MET A 109 3.78 5.02 -5.37
N ASP A 110 4.13 5.50 -6.55
CA ASP A 110 3.23 5.56 -7.72
C ASP A 110 2.86 4.16 -8.22
N ARG A 111 3.83 3.22 -8.24
CA ARG A 111 3.60 1.82 -8.63
C ARG A 111 3.00 0.94 -7.53
N GLY A 112 2.88 1.45 -6.30
CA GLY A 112 2.36 0.68 -5.18
C GLY A 112 3.28 -0.48 -4.74
N GLU A 113 4.60 -0.35 -4.89
CA GLU A 113 5.60 -1.34 -4.49
C GLU A 113 5.78 -1.37 -2.96
N VAL A 114 4.69 -1.60 -2.26
CA VAL A 114 4.65 -1.66 -0.78
C VAL A 114 5.21 -2.99 -0.26
N ILE A 115 5.73 -2.97 0.96
CA ILE A 115 6.12 -4.19 1.65
C ILE A 115 4.87 -5.04 1.90
N GLN A 116 4.84 -6.21 1.29
CA GLN A 116 3.81 -7.20 1.52
C GLN A 116 4.24 -8.20 2.59
N ARG A 117 3.29 -8.56 3.44
CA ARG A 117 3.38 -9.64 4.41
C ARG A 117 2.40 -10.73 4.02
N SER A 118 2.58 -11.91 4.55
CA SER A 118 1.66 -13.03 4.30
C SER A 118 1.23 -13.68 5.60
N LEU A 119 -0.02 -14.12 5.62
CA LEU A 119 -0.57 -15.01 6.63
C LEU A 119 -1.11 -16.25 5.92
N THR A 120 -0.59 -17.41 6.27
CA THR A 120 -1.10 -18.69 5.76
C THR A 120 -2.14 -19.24 6.74
N LEU A 121 -3.35 -19.42 6.25
CA LEU A 121 -4.38 -20.20 6.93
C LEU A 121 -4.14 -21.66 6.61
N VAL A 122 -3.88 -22.47 7.64
CA VAL A 122 -3.55 -23.88 7.47
C VAL A 122 -4.82 -24.70 7.54
N GLU A 123 -4.91 -25.70 6.68
CA GLU A 123 -6.00 -26.66 6.69
C GLU A 123 -6.13 -27.34 8.06
N GLY A 124 -7.36 -27.55 8.51
CA GLY A 124 -7.66 -28.17 9.80
C GLY A 124 -7.67 -27.21 10.99
N TRP A 125 -7.36 -25.94 10.81
CA TRP A 125 -7.55 -24.96 11.89
C TRP A 125 -9.03 -24.70 12.14
N ASN A 126 -9.41 -24.67 13.42
CA ASN A 126 -10.70 -24.15 13.82
C ASN A 126 -10.70 -22.61 13.88
N PHE A 127 -11.89 -22.01 13.94
CA PHE A 127 -12.04 -20.55 13.92
C PHE A 127 -11.35 -19.85 15.12
N ARG A 128 -11.31 -20.50 16.29
CA ARG A 128 -10.60 -19.97 17.45
C ARG A 128 -9.08 -19.88 17.19
N GLU A 129 -8.48 -20.90 16.59
CA GLU A 129 -7.05 -20.90 16.23
C GLU A 129 -6.76 -19.83 15.18
N LEU A 130 -7.65 -19.66 14.21
CA LEU A 130 -7.56 -18.60 13.20
C LEU A 130 -7.58 -17.22 13.85
N ARG A 131 -8.49 -16.95 14.80
CA ARG A 131 -8.53 -15.69 15.57
C ARG A 131 -7.22 -15.43 16.33
N VAL A 132 -6.67 -16.45 17.00
CA VAL A 132 -5.38 -16.34 17.72
C VAL A 132 -4.24 -15.98 16.75
N ARG A 133 -4.22 -16.57 15.57
CA ARG A 133 -3.18 -16.29 14.56
C ARG A 133 -3.30 -14.89 13.96
N LEU A 134 -4.52 -14.40 13.74
CA LEU A 134 -4.77 -13.03 13.33
C LEU A 134 -4.34 -12.02 14.41
N ALA A 135 -4.70 -12.27 15.66
CA ALA A 135 -4.32 -11.43 16.80
C ALA A 135 -2.79 -11.37 17.05
N ALA A 136 -2.06 -12.41 16.64
CA ALA A 136 -0.60 -12.47 16.76
C ALA A 136 0.14 -11.63 15.67
N GLN A 137 -0.57 -11.03 14.71
CA GLN A 137 0.04 -10.24 13.65
C GLN A 137 0.10 -8.75 14.01
N ASP A 138 1.18 -8.28 14.60
CA ASP A 138 1.36 -6.87 15.04
C ASP A 138 1.16 -5.81 13.94
N THR A 139 1.17 -6.23 12.69
CA THR A 139 1.04 -5.34 11.54
C THR A 139 -0.39 -5.22 11.02
N LEU A 140 -1.31 -6.04 11.53
CA LEU A 140 -2.73 -5.90 11.27
C LEU A 140 -3.38 -4.85 12.18
N THR A 141 -4.47 -4.27 11.71
CA THR A 141 -5.37 -3.51 12.56
C THR A 141 -6.39 -4.48 13.16
N HIS A 142 -6.33 -4.65 14.49
CA HIS A 142 -7.18 -5.57 15.21
C HIS A 142 -8.59 -4.97 15.40
N THR A 143 -9.54 -5.49 14.67
CA THR A 143 -10.96 -5.06 14.71
C THR A 143 -11.87 -6.15 15.27
N LEU A 144 -11.31 -7.35 15.51
CA LEU A 144 -12.06 -8.54 15.97
C LEU A 144 -12.02 -8.75 17.46
N ASP A 145 -11.11 -8.11 18.21
CA ASP A 145 -10.80 -8.41 19.60
C ASP A 145 -12.02 -8.32 20.53
N SER A 146 -12.91 -7.35 20.30
CA SER A 146 -14.10 -7.14 21.11
C SER A 146 -15.37 -7.80 20.55
N LEU A 147 -15.27 -8.51 19.43
CA LEU A 147 -16.42 -9.11 18.76
C LEU A 147 -16.60 -10.59 19.13
N THR A 148 -17.85 -11.01 19.29
CA THR A 148 -18.21 -12.42 19.33
C THR A 148 -18.15 -13.02 17.93
N ASP A 149 -18.11 -14.36 17.84
CA ASP A 149 -18.09 -15.08 16.58
C ASP A 149 -19.32 -14.74 15.73
N ASP A 150 -20.50 -14.64 16.34
CA ASP A 150 -21.74 -14.24 15.65
C ASP A 150 -21.66 -12.83 15.09
N GLN A 151 -21.09 -11.89 15.86
CA GLN A 151 -20.89 -10.50 15.37
C GLN A 151 -19.87 -10.41 14.24
N ILE A 152 -18.86 -11.27 14.23
CA ILE A 152 -17.91 -11.35 13.12
C ILE A 152 -18.62 -11.86 11.87
N MET A 153 -19.39 -12.94 11.98
CA MET A 153 -20.14 -13.51 10.86
C MET A 153 -21.20 -12.54 10.33
N GLU A 154 -21.88 -11.79 11.21
CA GLU A 154 -22.79 -10.69 10.80
C GLU A 154 -22.06 -9.61 9.98
N LYS A 155 -20.86 -9.15 10.43
CA LYS A 155 -20.04 -8.18 9.69
C LYS A 155 -19.51 -8.73 8.35
N LEU A 156 -19.38 -10.02 8.24
CA LEU A 156 -19.00 -10.72 7.00
C LEU A 156 -20.21 -10.97 6.06
N GLY A 157 -21.43 -10.64 6.50
CA GLY A 157 -22.66 -10.83 5.70
C GLY A 157 -23.26 -12.22 5.82
N ARG A 158 -22.88 -12.98 6.88
CA ARG A 158 -23.35 -14.35 7.15
C ARG A 158 -23.99 -14.47 8.55
N PRO A 159 -25.04 -13.67 8.86
CA PRO A 159 -25.66 -13.66 10.18
C PRO A 159 -26.24 -15.04 10.52
N GLY A 160 -26.03 -15.49 11.76
CA GLY A 160 -26.57 -16.75 12.26
C GLY A 160 -25.87 -18.02 11.75
N GLN A 161 -24.80 -17.88 10.95
CA GLN A 161 -24.00 -19.03 10.52
C GLN A 161 -22.81 -19.27 11.47
N HIS A 162 -22.52 -20.52 11.74
CA HIS A 162 -21.35 -20.92 12.50
C HIS A 162 -20.08 -20.66 11.64
N PRO A 163 -18.98 -20.11 12.22
CA PRO A 163 -17.82 -19.70 11.44
C PRO A 163 -16.94 -20.84 10.90
N GLU A 164 -17.11 -22.06 11.41
CA GLU A 164 -16.28 -23.18 10.99
C GLU A 164 -16.49 -23.56 9.51
N GLY A 165 -15.37 -23.83 8.82
CA GLY A 165 -15.35 -24.23 7.42
C GLY A 165 -15.44 -23.07 6.41
N TRP A 166 -15.79 -21.86 6.84
CA TRP A 166 -16.02 -20.73 5.93
C TRP A 166 -14.78 -19.96 5.44
N PHE A 167 -13.59 -20.33 5.91
CA PHE A 167 -12.36 -19.59 5.59
C PHE A 167 -11.38 -20.50 4.87
N ALA A 168 -11.15 -20.23 3.58
CA ALA A 168 -10.29 -21.06 2.73
C ALA A 168 -8.85 -21.11 3.28
N PRO A 169 -8.26 -22.32 3.38
CA PRO A 169 -6.87 -22.50 3.76
C PRO A 169 -5.96 -22.13 2.58
N GLU A 170 -5.45 -20.88 2.61
CA GLU A 170 -4.58 -20.32 1.59
C GLU A 170 -3.62 -19.29 2.22
N THR A 171 -2.64 -18.83 1.46
CA THR A 171 -1.74 -17.75 1.88
C THR A 171 -2.28 -16.40 1.42
N TYR A 172 -2.62 -15.55 2.39
CA TYR A 172 -3.18 -14.22 2.17
C TYR A 172 -2.12 -13.15 2.32
N PHE A 173 -1.86 -12.40 1.26
CA PHE A 173 -0.96 -11.25 1.29
C PHE A 173 -1.68 -10.00 1.80
N TYR A 174 -0.97 -9.24 2.63
CA TYR A 174 -1.50 -8.00 3.21
C TYR A 174 -0.40 -6.96 3.44
N THR A 175 -0.79 -5.72 3.64
CA THR A 175 0.10 -4.61 4.00
C THR A 175 -0.17 -4.14 5.42
N ARG A 176 0.78 -3.46 6.04
CA ARG A 176 0.58 -2.85 7.37
C ARG A 176 -0.72 -2.03 7.40
N GLY A 177 -1.48 -2.16 8.48
CA GLY A 177 -2.76 -1.47 8.66
C GLY A 177 -3.95 -2.09 7.92
N THR A 178 -3.78 -3.23 7.23
CA THR A 178 -4.91 -4.05 6.78
C THR A 178 -5.65 -4.57 8.02
N SER A 179 -7.00 -4.50 8.01
CA SER A 179 -7.75 -5.07 9.13
C SER A 179 -7.83 -6.60 9.05
N ASP A 180 -7.82 -7.24 10.21
CA ASP A 180 -8.07 -8.67 10.37
C ASP A 180 -9.42 -9.09 9.74
N LEU A 181 -10.47 -8.29 9.91
CA LEU A 181 -11.78 -8.50 9.25
C LEU A 181 -11.65 -8.51 7.72
N THR A 182 -10.76 -7.69 7.14
CA THR A 182 -10.51 -7.69 5.70
C THR A 182 -9.89 -9.00 5.23
N LEU A 183 -8.97 -9.58 6.01
CA LEU A 183 -8.38 -10.89 5.69
C LEU A 183 -9.42 -12.00 5.79
N LEU A 184 -10.25 -11.99 6.85
CA LEU A 184 -11.35 -12.96 6.97
C LEU A 184 -12.34 -12.86 5.81
N ARG A 185 -12.66 -11.65 5.37
CA ARG A 185 -13.56 -11.45 4.21
C ARG A 185 -12.99 -12.07 2.94
N ARG A 186 -11.69 -11.88 2.66
CA ARG A 186 -11.04 -12.51 1.49
C ARG A 186 -11.02 -14.03 1.60
N ALA A 187 -10.80 -14.56 2.82
CA ALA A 187 -10.82 -16.01 3.05
C ALA A 187 -12.21 -16.59 2.88
N LEU A 188 -13.26 -15.88 3.32
CA LEU A 188 -14.64 -16.24 3.11
C LEU A 188 -15.01 -16.23 1.61
N GLU A 189 -14.74 -15.12 0.93
CA GLU A 189 -15.01 -14.98 -0.52
C GLU A 189 -14.32 -16.08 -1.35
N ARG A 190 -13.08 -16.42 -0.94
CA ARG A 190 -12.34 -17.52 -1.58
C ARG A 190 -12.99 -18.87 -1.35
N GLN A 191 -13.43 -19.15 -0.12
CA GLN A 191 -14.12 -20.39 0.22
C GLN A 191 -15.46 -20.52 -0.51
N GLU A 192 -16.23 -19.43 -0.60
CA GLU A 192 -17.48 -19.38 -1.34
C GLU A 192 -17.26 -19.71 -2.83
N ALA A 193 -16.23 -19.12 -3.44
CA ALA A 193 -15.88 -19.40 -4.82
C ALA A 193 -15.48 -20.87 -5.06
N LEU A 194 -14.68 -21.44 -4.16
CA LEU A 194 -14.28 -22.85 -4.23
C LEU A 194 -15.49 -23.78 -4.07
N LEU A 195 -16.37 -23.44 -3.14
CA LEU A 195 -17.57 -24.22 -2.89
C LEU A 195 -18.55 -24.17 -4.04
N GLU A 196 -18.75 -23.01 -4.66
CA GLU A 196 -19.58 -22.83 -5.85
C GLU A 196 -19.05 -23.62 -7.05
N GLU A 197 -17.72 -23.56 -7.27
CA GLU A 197 -17.05 -24.33 -8.31
C GLU A 197 -17.24 -25.84 -8.11
N ALA A 198 -16.94 -26.34 -6.90
CA ALA A 198 -17.10 -27.76 -6.57
C ALA A 198 -18.57 -28.20 -6.69
N TRP A 199 -19.50 -27.36 -6.21
CA TRP A 199 -20.93 -27.65 -6.30
C TRP A 199 -21.45 -27.72 -7.72
N SER A 200 -20.96 -26.85 -8.61
CA SER A 200 -21.34 -26.85 -10.03
C SER A 200 -20.88 -28.09 -10.80
N GLN A 201 -19.82 -28.73 -10.33
CA GLN A 201 -19.20 -29.91 -10.94
C GLN A 201 -19.55 -31.22 -10.25
N ARG A 202 -20.45 -31.19 -9.24
CA ARG A 202 -20.83 -32.39 -8.49
C ARG A 202 -21.60 -33.38 -9.34
N ASP A 203 -21.53 -34.65 -9.00
CA ASP A 203 -22.40 -35.67 -9.53
C ASP A 203 -23.85 -35.48 -9.04
N ASP A 204 -24.83 -35.68 -9.92
CA ASP A 204 -26.25 -35.52 -9.59
C ASP A 204 -26.75 -36.52 -8.53
N ASP A 205 -26.06 -37.65 -8.39
CA ASP A 205 -26.41 -38.73 -7.45
C ASP A 205 -25.79 -38.58 -6.05
N LEU A 206 -25.11 -37.47 -5.75
CA LEU A 206 -24.55 -37.25 -4.43
C LEU A 206 -25.67 -37.09 -3.37
N PRO A 207 -25.55 -37.77 -2.22
CA PRO A 207 -26.56 -37.72 -1.15
C PRO A 207 -26.41 -36.46 -0.26
N ILE A 208 -26.24 -35.29 -0.88
CA ILE A 208 -26.15 -33.99 -0.23
C ILE A 208 -27.06 -33.00 -0.95
N ASP A 209 -27.82 -32.21 -0.17
CA ASP A 209 -28.86 -31.34 -0.68
C ASP A 209 -28.43 -29.87 -0.81
N SER A 210 -27.29 -29.50 -0.22
CA SER A 210 -26.86 -28.11 -0.21
C SER A 210 -25.33 -27.96 -0.28
N PRO A 211 -24.83 -26.83 -0.83
CA PRO A 211 -23.40 -26.52 -0.79
C PRO A 211 -22.81 -26.51 0.64
N TYR A 212 -23.61 -26.12 1.64
CA TYR A 212 -23.16 -26.09 3.02
C TYR A 212 -22.91 -27.50 3.57
N GLU A 213 -23.72 -28.50 3.22
CA GLU A 213 -23.47 -29.89 3.57
C GLU A 213 -22.15 -30.40 2.97
N ALA A 214 -21.84 -30.01 1.73
CA ALA A 214 -20.54 -30.33 1.11
C ALA A 214 -19.35 -29.68 1.83
N LEU A 215 -19.57 -28.54 2.48
CA LEU A 215 -18.52 -27.82 3.23
C LEU A 215 -18.17 -28.53 4.54
N ILE A 216 -19.12 -29.22 5.18
CA ILE A 216 -18.95 -29.83 6.51
C ILE A 216 -18.64 -31.33 6.45
N LEU A 217 -18.66 -31.96 5.27
CA LEU A 217 -18.24 -33.34 5.05
C LEU A 217 -16.73 -33.45 4.85
#